data_73315934158c5c4e99396fed8b7efe02
#
_entry.id   73315934158c5c4e99396fed8b7efe02
#
_cell.length_a   1.000
_cell.length_b   1.000
_cell.length_c   1.000
_cell.angle_alpha   90.00
_cell.angle_beta   90.00
_cell.angle_gamma   90.00
#
_symmetry.space_group_name_H-M   'P 1'
#
loop_
_entity.id
_entity.type
_entity.pdbx_description
1 polymer ?
#
loop_
_entity_poly.entity_id
_entity_poly.type
_entity_poly.pdbx_seq_one_letter_code
_entity_poly.pdbx_strand_id
1 'polypeptide(L)'
;MTPEGPLSRFALIKAVLGPIMRLMFRPRVEGVEHIPGDGPVILAGNHLTFIDSMIMPLFCDRQVFFIGKDEYVTGKGIKGRLMAWFFTGCGMIPVDRDGGRGGVAALMTGRRVLEEGKVFSIYPEGTRSPDGRLYRGRTGIARLALMTGAPVVPFAIIGTDKIQPGGSGFPRPGRVTVRFGEAMEFSRYEGMDRDRYVLRAVTDSVMTEVMRLSGQEYVDMYATKAKAA
;
A
#
# COMPACT_ATOMS: atom_id res chain seq x y z
N MET A 1 15.57 -12.35 -15.79
CA MET A 1 14.53 -12.36 -14.71
C MET A 1 14.05 -13.79 -14.53
N THR A 2 14.42 -14.46 -13.46
CA THR A 2 13.85 -15.78 -13.14
C THR A 2 12.42 -15.55 -12.65
N PRO A 3 11.40 -16.17 -13.25
CA PRO A 3 10.08 -16.20 -12.66
C PRO A 3 10.24 -16.82 -11.26
N GLU A 4 9.69 -16.15 -10.25
CA GLU A 4 9.65 -16.74 -8.92
C GLU A 4 8.95 -18.10 -9.06
N GLY A 5 9.70 -19.19 -8.87
CA GLY A 5 9.17 -20.52 -9.04
C GLY A 5 7.98 -20.77 -8.07
N PRO A 6 7.18 -21.83 -8.29
CA PRO A 6 5.98 -22.17 -7.49
C PRO A 6 6.24 -22.34 -5.98
N LEU A 7 7.50 -22.27 -5.54
CA LEU A 7 7.95 -22.38 -4.15
C LEU A 7 8.44 -21.04 -3.56
N SER A 8 8.05 -19.89 -4.12
CA SER A 8 8.41 -18.62 -3.50
C SER A 8 7.79 -18.52 -2.10
N ARG A 9 8.48 -17.84 -1.16
CA ARG A 9 7.96 -17.61 0.20
C ARG A 9 6.59 -16.94 0.17
N PHE A 10 6.38 -16.01 -0.77
CA PHE A 10 5.10 -15.36 -0.98
C PHE A 10 4.00 -16.36 -1.38
N ALA A 11 4.28 -17.26 -2.34
CA ALA A 11 3.32 -18.28 -2.77
C ALA A 11 2.92 -19.20 -1.62
N LEU A 12 3.88 -19.63 -0.80
CA LEU A 12 3.62 -20.46 0.38
C LEU A 12 2.74 -19.71 1.40
N ILE A 13 3.07 -18.46 1.72
CA ILE A 13 2.27 -17.64 2.64
C ILE A 13 0.86 -17.43 2.09
N LYS A 14 0.73 -17.11 0.80
CA LYS A 14 -0.56 -16.92 0.13
C LYS A 14 -1.39 -18.20 0.15
N ALA A 15 -0.77 -19.37 -0.08
CA ALA A 15 -1.45 -20.66 -0.05
C ALA A 15 -1.99 -21.04 1.34
N VAL A 16 -1.26 -20.70 2.40
CA VAL A 16 -1.67 -21.02 3.79
C VAL A 16 -2.62 -19.94 4.35
N LEU A 17 -2.25 -18.67 4.26
CA LEU A 17 -3.05 -17.59 4.84
C LEU A 17 -4.24 -17.18 3.99
N GLY A 18 -4.16 -17.29 2.67
CA GLY A 18 -5.25 -16.91 1.78
C GLY A 18 -6.60 -17.54 2.14
N PRO A 19 -6.67 -18.88 2.31
CA PRO A 19 -7.91 -19.54 2.76
C PRO A 19 -8.39 -19.06 4.13
N ILE A 20 -7.48 -18.88 5.09
CA ILE A 20 -7.81 -18.41 6.45
C ILE A 20 -8.40 -17.01 6.39
N MET A 21 -7.76 -16.11 5.65
CA MET A 21 -8.21 -14.72 5.49
C MET A 21 -9.54 -14.64 4.74
N ARG A 22 -9.75 -15.51 3.73
CA ARG A 22 -11.04 -15.62 3.04
C ARG A 22 -12.16 -16.08 3.97
N LEU A 23 -11.89 -17.05 4.84
CA LEU A 23 -12.86 -17.53 5.82
C LEU A 23 -13.18 -16.46 6.87
N MET A 24 -12.17 -15.79 7.41
CA MET A 24 -12.33 -14.77 8.46
C MET A 24 -12.97 -13.48 7.96
N PHE A 25 -12.53 -12.98 6.80
CA PHE A 25 -12.88 -11.63 6.35
C PHE A 25 -13.84 -11.60 5.16
N ARG A 26 -14.15 -12.76 4.57
CA ARG A 26 -15.07 -12.90 3.43
C ARG A 26 -14.89 -11.77 2.42
N PRO A 27 -13.66 -11.60 1.90
CA PRO A 27 -13.30 -10.45 1.10
C PRO A 27 -14.09 -10.42 -0.20
N ARG A 28 -14.56 -9.24 -0.56
CA ARG A 28 -15.05 -8.92 -1.89
C ARG A 28 -13.96 -8.13 -2.60
N VAL A 29 -13.47 -8.66 -3.72
CA VAL A 29 -12.44 -8.02 -4.54
C VAL A 29 -13.07 -7.61 -5.86
N GLU A 30 -12.92 -6.34 -6.23
CA GLU A 30 -13.48 -5.73 -7.44
C GLU A 30 -12.37 -5.03 -8.20
N GLY A 31 -12.34 -5.16 -9.54
CA GLY A 31 -11.41 -4.44 -10.41
C GLY A 31 -9.95 -4.93 -10.37
N VAL A 32 -9.69 -6.16 -9.89
CA VAL A 32 -8.32 -6.71 -9.85
C VAL A 32 -7.71 -6.81 -11.25
N GLU A 33 -8.52 -6.93 -12.27
CA GLU A 33 -8.15 -6.94 -13.69
C GLU A 33 -7.53 -5.61 -14.17
N HIS A 34 -7.71 -4.52 -13.43
CA HIS A 34 -7.09 -3.23 -13.73
C HIS A 34 -5.61 -3.18 -13.37
N ILE A 35 -5.10 -4.18 -12.63
CA ILE A 35 -3.68 -4.26 -12.30
C ILE A 35 -2.94 -4.86 -13.49
N PRO A 36 -2.02 -4.13 -14.17
CA PRO A 36 -1.23 -4.69 -15.26
C PRO A 36 -0.54 -6.00 -14.88
N GLY A 37 -0.62 -7.01 -15.74
CA GLY A 37 -0.07 -8.34 -15.50
C GLY A 37 1.46 -8.38 -15.44
N ASP A 38 2.14 -7.40 -16.05
CA ASP A 38 3.59 -7.26 -16.11
C ASP A 38 4.01 -5.79 -15.96
N GLY A 39 5.31 -5.55 -15.94
CA GLY A 39 5.88 -4.20 -15.77
C GLY A 39 5.69 -3.59 -14.38
N PRO A 40 6.21 -2.38 -14.17
CA PRO A 40 6.10 -1.66 -12.91
C PRO A 40 4.67 -1.16 -12.68
N VAL A 41 4.18 -1.25 -11.45
CA VAL A 41 2.85 -0.74 -11.06
C VAL A 41 2.93 -0.13 -9.67
N ILE A 42 2.33 1.04 -9.49
CA ILE A 42 2.12 1.66 -8.18
C ILE A 42 0.67 1.41 -7.75
N LEU A 43 0.47 0.71 -6.65
CA LEU A 43 -0.83 0.60 -6.00
C LEU A 43 -0.96 1.70 -4.94
N ALA A 44 -1.98 2.55 -5.04
CA ALA A 44 -2.19 3.68 -4.14
C ALA A 44 -3.56 3.64 -3.47
N GLY A 45 -3.63 3.63 -2.16
CA GLY A 45 -4.91 3.50 -1.48
C GLY A 45 -5.00 4.17 -0.11
N ASN A 46 -6.19 4.09 0.48
CA ASN A 46 -6.46 4.54 1.84
C ASN A 46 -5.85 3.60 2.88
N HIS A 47 -5.59 4.11 4.08
CA HIS A 47 -5.00 3.33 5.16
C HIS A 47 -5.79 3.52 6.46
N LEU A 48 -6.54 2.49 6.86
CA LEU A 48 -7.39 2.51 8.03
C LEU A 48 -6.73 1.79 9.21
N THR A 49 -6.20 0.58 8.96
CA THR A 49 -5.73 -0.30 10.02
C THR A 49 -4.43 -1.00 9.64
N PHE A 50 -3.81 -1.67 10.61
CA PHE A 50 -2.60 -2.46 10.35
C PHE A 50 -2.83 -3.60 9.35
N ILE A 51 -4.01 -4.23 9.40
CA ILE A 51 -4.30 -5.40 8.58
C ILE A 51 -4.45 -5.08 7.08
N ASP A 52 -4.64 -3.80 6.71
CA ASP A 52 -4.72 -3.38 5.30
C ASP A 52 -3.51 -3.87 4.50
N SER A 53 -2.31 -3.71 5.10
CA SER A 53 -1.05 -4.11 4.47
C SER A 53 -0.89 -5.63 4.35
N MET A 54 -1.71 -6.42 5.04
CA MET A 54 -1.72 -7.88 4.94
C MET A 54 -2.80 -8.35 3.96
N ILE A 55 -3.97 -7.72 4.00
CA ILE A 55 -5.12 -8.11 3.18
C ILE A 55 -4.83 -7.82 1.69
N MET A 56 -4.41 -6.61 1.38
CA MET A 56 -4.27 -6.17 0.00
C MET A 56 -3.29 -7.04 -0.83
N PRO A 57 -2.07 -7.37 -0.36
CA PRO A 57 -1.15 -8.22 -1.13
C PRO A 57 -1.66 -9.64 -1.37
N LEU A 58 -2.46 -10.19 -0.45
CA LEU A 58 -2.98 -11.56 -0.57
C LEU A 58 -4.02 -11.72 -1.68
N PHE A 59 -4.66 -10.62 -2.10
CA PHE A 59 -5.67 -10.63 -3.15
C PHE A 59 -5.16 -10.14 -4.50
N CYS A 60 -3.88 -9.78 -4.61
CA CYS A 60 -3.22 -9.52 -5.88
C CYS A 60 -2.57 -10.79 -6.42
N ASP A 61 -2.58 -10.97 -7.74
CA ASP A 61 -1.92 -12.14 -8.36
C ASP A 61 -0.40 -11.98 -8.40
N ARG A 62 0.07 -10.74 -8.48
CA ARG A 62 1.48 -10.39 -8.41
C ARG A 62 1.90 -10.13 -6.97
N GLN A 63 3.16 -10.41 -6.65
CA GLN A 63 3.72 -10.03 -5.35
C GLN A 63 3.78 -8.52 -5.25
N VAL A 64 3.19 -7.98 -4.18
CA VAL A 64 3.16 -6.56 -3.88
C VAL A 64 4.18 -6.23 -2.82
N PHE A 65 5.05 -5.27 -3.12
CA PHE A 65 6.03 -4.76 -2.17
C PHE A 65 5.51 -3.49 -1.51
N PHE A 66 5.74 -3.34 -0.22
CA PHE A 66 5.31 -2.18 0.55
C PHE A 66 6.30 -1.88 1.69
N ILE A 67 6.27 -0.66 2.18
CA ILE A 67 7.16 -0.24 3.26
C ILE A 67 6.52 -0.46 4.61
N GLY A 68 7.21 -1.17 5.49
CA GLY A 68 6.86 -1.34 6.89
C GLY A 68 7.91 -0.76 7.84
N LYS A 69 7.54 -0.62 9.12
CA LYS A 69 8.49 -0.27 10.16
C LYS A 69 9.50 -1.42 10.35
N ASP A 70 10.76 -1.07 10.52
CA ASP A 70 11.85 -2.03 10.76
C ASP A 70 11.68 -2.82 12.07
N GLU A 71 10.98 -2.26 13.06
CA GLU A 71 10.64 -2.95 14.33
C GLU A 71 9.98 -4.33 14.12
N TYR A 72 9.25 -4.52 13.02
CA TYR A 72 8.62 -5.81 12.70
C TYR A 72 9.62 -6.89 12.29
N VAL A 73 10.83 -6.52 11.91
CA VAL A 73 11.87 -7.46 11.41
C VAL A 73 13.14 -7.46 12.27
N THR A 74 13.26 -6.56 13.24
CA THR A 74 14.44 -6.42 14.12
C THR A 74 14.30 -7.18 15.44
N GLY A 75 13.18 -7.87 15.66
CA GLY A 75 12.92 -8.66 16.86
C GLY A 75 13.97 -9.75 17.07
N LYS A 76 14.38 -9.95 18.33
CA LYS A 76 15.39 -10.95 18.71
C LYS A 76 14.79 -12.34 18.92
N GLY A 77 15.63 -13.37 18.82
CA GLY A 77 15.26 -14.77 19.08
C GLY A 77 14.44 -15.41 17.95
N ILE A 78 13.91 -16.62 18.21
CA ILE A 78 13.16 -17.41 17.22
C ILE A 78 11.88 -16.69 16.77
N LYS A 79 11.16 -16.07 17.72
CA LYS A 79 9.94 -15.30 17.43
C LYS A 79 10.22 -14.12 16.48
N GLY A 80 11.30 -13.35 16.75
CA GLY A 80 11.69 -12.23 15.88
C GLY A 80 12.08 -12.70 14.47
N ARG A 81 12.82 -13.81 14.36
CA ARG A 81 13.19 -14.41 13.06
C ARG A 81 11.95 -14.89 12.28
N LEU A 82 10.99 -15.51 12.96
CA LEU A 82 9.75 -15.96 12.31
C LEU A 82 8.92 -14.75 11.82
N MET A 83 8.80 -13.70 12.63
CA MET A 83 8.13 -12.46 12.23
C MET A 83 8.82 -11.79 11.03
N ALA A 84 10.15 -11.70 11.05
CA ALA A 84 10.92 -11.15 9.94
C ALA A 84 10.71 -11.97 8.66
N TRP A 85 10.80 -13.31 8.76
CA TRP A 85 10.55 -14.22 7.63
C TRP A 85 9.14 -14.03 7.05
N PHE A 86 8.14 -13.89 7.92
CA PHE A 86 6.75 -13.70 7.52
C PHE A 86 6.54 -12.34 6.82
N PHE A 87 6.91 -11.22 7.46
CA PHE A 87 6.67 -9.90 6.89
C PHE A 87 7.44 -9.66 5.59
N THR A 88 8.71 -10.08 5.52
CA THR A 88 9.49 -9.97 4.28
C THR A 88 8.94 -10.90 3.19
N GLY A 89 8.43 -12.08 3.55
CA GLY A 89 7.74 -12.97 2.64
C GLY A 89 6.44 -12.40 2.08
N CYS A 90 5.73 -11.58 2.86
CA CYS A 90 4.56 -10.82 2.40
C CYS A 90 4.92 -9.63 1.49
N GLY A 91 6.20 -9.34 1.26
CA GLY A 91 6.65 -8.22 0.44
C GLY A 91 6.98 -6.95 1.23
N MET A 92 6.97 -7.00 2.56
CA MET A 92 7.35 -5.85 3.38
C MET A 92 8.85 -5.56 3.25
N ILE A 93 9.19 -4.32 2.93
CA ILE A 93 10.55 -3.80 2.94
C ILE A 93 10.69 -2.91 4.19
N PRO A 94 11.58 -3.29 5.13
CA PRO A 94 11.79 -2.49 6.33
C PRO A 94 12.48 -1.17 6.00
N VAL A 95 11.97 -0.08 6.56
CA VAL A 95 12.58 1.24 6.44
C VAL A 95 12.52 1.91 7.81
N ASP A 96 13.66 2.40 8.26
CA ASP A 96 13.74 3.30 9.41
C ASP A 96 12.98 4.60 9.09
N ARG A 97 11.97 4.90 9.87
CA ARG A 97 11.14 6.11 9.74
C ARG A 97 11.51 7.19 10.75
N ASP A 98 12.42 6.88 11.66
CA ASP A 98 12.88 7.82 12.67
C ASP A 98 13.94 8.76 12.07
N GLY A 99 13.98 9.99 12.51
CA GLY A 99 15.00 10.95 12.09
C GLY A 99 14.71 11.79 10.83
N GLY A 100 13.45 11.93 10.38
CA GLY A 100 13.06 12.86 9.29
C GLY A 100 13.48 12.44 7.88
N ARG A 101 14.32 11.45 7.71
CA ARG A 101 14.79 10.90 6.42
C ARG A 101 13.93 9.75 5.89
N GLY A 102 13.01 9.24 6.69
CA GLY A 102 12.17 8.08 6.35
C GLY A 102 11.37 8.25 5.05
N GLY A 103 10.94 9.47 4.74
CA GLY A 103 10.24 9.76 3.49
C GLY A 103 11.12 9.62 2.23
N VAL A 104 12.38 10.03 2.32
CA VAL A 104 13.35 9.89 1.22
C VAL A 104 13.74 8.42 1.03
N ALA A 105 14.03 7.72 2.11
CA ALA A 105 14.35 6.28 2.08
C ALA A 105 13.19 5.47 1.49
N ALA A 106 11.96 5.80 1.88
CA ALA A 106 10.73 5.21 1.32
C ALA A 106 10.62 5.43 -0.19
N LEU A 107 10.87 6.66 -0.65
CA LEU A 107 10.83 7.03 -2.06
C LEU A 107 11.87 6.24 -2.88
N MET A 108 13.11 6.20 -2.41
CA MET A 108 14.20 5.50 -3.09
C MET A 108 13.98 3.98 -3.13
N THR A 109 13.42 3.42 -2.07
CA THR A 109 13.04 2.00 -2.02
C THR A 109 11.94 1.68 -3.03
N GLY A 110 10.88 2.50 -3.07
CA GLY A 110 9.78 2.35 -4.03
C GLY A 110 10.28 2.47 -5.48
N ARG A 111 11.15 3.44 -5.75
CA ARG A 111 11.77 3.62 -7.05
C ARG A 111 12.52 2.35 -7.50
N ARG A 112 13.38 1.79 -6.65
CA ARG A 112 14.13 0.56 -6.97
C ARG A 112 13.21 -0.62 -7.29
N VAL A 113 12.15 -0.81 -6.49
CA VAL A 113 11.15 -1.88 -6.73
C VAL A 113 10.50 -1.72 -8.10
N LEU A 114 10.12 -0.49 -8.47
CA LEU A 114 9.50 -0.20 -9.74
C LEU A 114 10.47 -0.34 -10.93
N GLU A 115 11.72 0.09 -10.78
CA GLU A 115 12.78 -0.11 -11.79
C GLU A 115 13.06 -1.60 -12.05
N GLU A 116 12.79 -2.47 -11.07
CA GLU A 116 12.84 -3.93 -11.23
C GLU A 116 11.57 -4.52 -11.91
N GLY A 117 10.64 -3.68 -12.38
CA GLY A 117 9.39 -4.11 -13.01
C GLY A 117 8.37 -4.72 -12.04
N LYS A 118 8.46 -4.43 -10.75
CA LYS A 118 7.63 -5.00 -9.69
C LYS A 118 6.47 -4.08 -9.28
N VAL A 119 5.55 -4.61 -8.48
CA VAL A 119 4.40 -3.88 -7.94
C VAL A 119 4.80 -3.27 -6.59
N PHE A 120 4.61 -1.96 -6.45
CA PHE A 120 4.86 -1.25 -5.20
C PHE A 120 3.59 -0.61 -4.66
N SER A 121 3.24 -0.90 -3.42
CA SER A 121 2.07 -0.29 -2.76
C SER A 121 2.48 0.83 -1.82
N ILE A 122 1.71 1.91 -1.89
CA ILE A 122 1.89 3.09 -1.06
C ILE A 122 0.54 3.58 -0.53
N TYR A 123 0.55 4.07 0.71
CA TYR A 123 -0.56 4.80 1.29
C TYR A 123 -0.22 6.30 1.27
N PRO A 124 -0.80 7.10 0.35
CA PRO A 124 -0.39 8.49 0.16
C PRO A 124 -0.59 9.37 1.40
N GLU A 125 -1.52 9.02 2.28
CA GLU A 125 -1.73 9.71 3.56
C GLU A 125 -0.48 9.68 4.47
N GLY A 126 0.40 8.68 4.28
CA GLY A 126 1.64 8.48 5.03
C GLY A 126 1.45 7.93 6.45
N THR A 127 0.24 7.77 6.90
CA THR A 127 -0.14 7.16 8.18
C THR A 127 -1.57 6.66 8.12
N ARG A 128 -1.97 5.80 9.05
CA ARG A 128 -3.36 5.35 9.19
C ARG A 128 -4.28 6.53 9.52
N SER A 129 -5.48 6.52 8.96
CA SER A 129 -6.53 7.47 9.33
C SER A 129 -6.84 7.38 10.84
N PRO A 130 -7.02 8.50 11.53
CA PRO A 130 -7.37 8.49 12.95
C PRO A 130 -8.86 8.16 13.21
N ASP A 131 -9.73 8.43 12.26
CA ASP A 131 -11.19 8.45 12.43
C ASP A 131 -11.99 7.83 11.28
N GLY A 132 -11.28 7.20 10.32
CA GLY A 132 -11.91 6.55 9.17
C GLY A 132 -12.16 7.47 7.97
N ARG A 133 -11.87 8.78 8.05
CA ARG A 133 -11.94 9.70 6.91
C ARG A 133 -10.68 9.60 6.05
N LEU A 134 -10.76 10.06 4.81
CA LEU A 134 -9.63 10.11 3.88
C LEU A 134 -8.92 11.46 3.99
N TYR A 135 -7.63 11.43 4.26
CA TYR A 135 -6.83 12.63 4.46
C TYR A 135 -5.96 12.98 3.26
N ARG A 136 -5.54 14.22 3.18
CA ARG A 136 -4.70 14.75 2.11
C ARG A 136 -3.45 13.90 1.89
N GLY A 137 -3.24 13.46 0.64
CA GLY A 137 -2.09 12.68 0.24
C GLY A 137 -0.79 13.50 0.19
N ARG A 138 0.33 12.88 0.52
CA ARG A 138 1.68 13.43 0.34
C ARG A 138 2.15 13.20 -1.09
N THR A 139 2.95 14.12 -1.62
CA THR A 139 3.38 14.11 -3.03
C THR A 139 4.42 13.05 -3.40
N GLY A 140 4.80 12.19 -2.48
CA GLY A 140 5.71 11.08 -2.75
C GLY A 140 5.21 10.11 -3.82
N ILE A 141 3.88 9.87 -3.89
CA ILE A 141 3.27 9.04 -4.92
C ILE A 141 3.45 9.65 -6.32
N ALA A 142 3.16 10.93 -6.48
CA ALA A 142 3.32 11.62 -7.75
C ALA A 142 4.79 11.61 -8.19
N ARG A 143 5.71 11.83 -7.25
CA ARG A 143 7.14 11.78 -7.55
C ARG A 143 7.56 10.39 -8.03
N LEU A 144 7.10 9.31 -7.39
CA LEU A 144 7.38 7.95 -7.85
C LEU A 144 6.85 7.71 -9.26
N ALA A 145 5.59 8.05 -9.53
CA ALA A 145 4.97 7.87 -10.84
C ALA A 145 5.75 8.61 -11.94
N LEU A 146 6.10 9.88 -11.70
CA LEU A 146 6.81 10.70 -12.69
C LEU A 146 8.28 10.29 -12.88
N MET A 147 8.96 9.81 -11.83
CA MET A 147 10.35 9.34 -11.92
C MET A 147 10.49 7.99 -12.62
N THR A 148 9.47 7.14 -12.56
CA THR A 148 9.55 5.75 -13.04
C THR A 148 8.69 5.49 -14.27
N GLY A 149 7.78 6.41 -14.62
CA GLY A 149 6.77 6.20 -15.66
C GLY A 149 5.75 5.10 -15.31
N ALA A 150 5.78 4.56 -14.10
CA ALA A 150 4.89 3.50 -13.68
C ALA A 150 3.43 4.00 -13.57
N PRO A 151 2.46 3.26 -14.13
CA PRO A 151 1.04 3.56 -13.93
C PRO A 151 0.66 3.43 -12.47
N VAL A 152 -0.30 4.26 -12.05
CA VAL A 152 -0.87 4.23 -10.71
C VAL A 152 -2.25 3.58 -10.76
N VAL A 153 -2.43 2.47 -10.07
CA VAL A 153 -3.74 1.85 -9.87
C VAL A 153 -4.24 2.28 -8.48
N PRO A 154 -5.25 3.15 -8.42
CA PRO A 154 -5.85 3.54 -7.15
C PRO A 154 -6.64 2.36 -6.57
N PHE A 155 -6.62 2.18 -5.26
CA PHE A 155 -7.44 1.17 -4.61
C PHE A 155 -8.08 1.70 -3.32
N ALA A 156 -9.14 1.04 -2.89
CA ALA A 156 -9.75 1.29 -1.60
C ALA A 156 -9.90 -0.01 -0.80
N ILE A 157 -9.59 0.05 0.49
CA ILE A 157 -9.93 -1.00 1.46
C ILE A 157 -11.05 -0.47 2.35
N ILE A 158 -12.12 -1.24 2.47
CA ILE A 158 -13.35 -0.83 3.17
C ILE A 158 -13.69 -1.89 4.22
N GLY A 159 -14.00 -1.45 5.44
CA GLY A 159 -14.47 -2.30 6.53
C GLY A 159 -13.39 -2.84 7.44
N THR A 160 -12.11 -2.55 7.21
CA THR A 160 -11.03 -2.96 8.10
C THR A 160 -11.06 -2.23 9.43
N ASP A 161 -11.53 -1.00 9.47
CA ASP A 161 -11.84 -0.22 10.68
C ASP A 161 -12.85 -0.92 11.60
N LYS A 162 -13.82 -1.65 11.02
CA LYS A 162 -14.83 -2.40 11.76
C LYS A 162 -14.30 -3.72 12.32
N ILE A 163 -13.42 -4.40 11.58
CA ILE A 163 -12.83 -5.68 12.03
C ILE A 163 -11.62 -5.48 12.96
N GLN A 164 -10.95 -4.33 12.89
CA GLN A 164 -9.82 -3.96 13.75
C GLN A 164 -10.01 -2.55 14.32
N PRO A 165 -11.00 -2.36 15.22
CA PRO A 165 -11.26 -1.05 15.83
C PRO A 165 -10.02 -0.49 16.53
N GLY A 166 -9.77 0.82 16.37
CA GLY A 166 -8.55 1.45 16.88
C GLY A 166 -7.29 1.16 16.07
N GLY A 167 -7.42 0.44 14.94
CA GLY A 167 -6.33 0.22 13.98
C GLY A 167 -5.19 -0.68 14.45
N SER A 168 -5.34 -1.34 15.60
CA SER A 168 -4.34 -2.23 16.21
C SER A 168 -5.01 -3.37 16.98
N GLY A 169 -4.22 -4.35 17.43
CA GLY A 169 -4.73 -5.54 18.10
C GLY A 169 -5.12 -6.65 17.12
N PHE A 170 -5.76 -7.70 17.63
CA PHE A 170 -6.15 -8.85 16.80
C PHE A 170 -7.47 -8.56 16.07
N PRO A 171 -7.53 -8.77 14.74
CA PRO A 171 -8.74 -8.47 13.97
C PRO A 171 -9.84 -9.48 14.27
N ARG A 172 -11.10 -9.02 14.26
CA ARG A 172 -12.30 -9.84 14.43
C ARG A 172 -12.78 -10.34 13.06
N PRO A 173 -13.46 -11.49 12.99
CA PRO A 173 -14.13 -11.90 11.76
C PRO A 173 -15.12 -10.83 11.27
N GLY A 174 -15.17 -10.62 9.95
CA GLY A 174 -16.04 -9.61 9.36
C GLY A 174 -15.98 -9.60 7.85
N ARG A 175 -16.52 -8.56 7.22
CA ARG A 175 -16.48 -8.37 5.78
C ARG A 175 -15.53 -7.24 5.42
N VAL A 176 -14.67 -7.50 4.44
CA VAL A 176 -13.76 -6.51 3.87
C VAL A 176 -13.98 -6.44 2.37
N THR A 177 -14.01 -5.23 1.83
CA THR A 177 -14.04 -5.03 0.37
C THR A 177 -12.73 -4.37 -0.06
N VAL A 178 -12.14 -4.87 -1.13
CA VAL A 178 -10.99 -4.25 -1.82
C VAL A 178 -11.46 -3.90 -3.23
N ARG A 179 -11.36 -2.63 -3.59
CA ARG A 179 -11.71 -2.13 -4.93
C ARG A 179 -10.48 -1.55 -5.58
N PHE A 180 -10.20 -1.97 -6.81
CA PHE A 180 -9.16 -1.39 -7.64
C PHE A 180 -9.81 -0.54 -8.73
N GLY A 181 -9.35 0.69 -8.91
CA GLY A 181 -9.73 1.56 -10.01
C GLY A 181 -8.88 1.31 -11.25
N GLU A 182 -9.23 1.97 -12.35
CA GLU A 182 -8.47 1.90 -13.59
C GLU A 182 -7.05 2.46 -13.41
N ALA A 183 -6.10 1.95 -14.19
CA ALA A 183 -4.73 2.42 -14.18
C ALA A 183 -4.66 3.87 -14.72
N MET A 184 -4.02 4.74 -13.93
CA MET A 184 -3.82 6.14 -14.26
C MET A 184 -2.40 6.35 -14.77
N GLU A 185 -2.26 6.89 -15.97
CA GLU A 185 -0.97 7.23 -16.57
C GLU A 185 -0.70 8.73 -16.50
N PHE A 186 0.55 9.08 -16.23
CA PHE A 186 0.99 10.45 -16.06
C PHE A 186 2.14 10.84 -17.02
N SER A 187 2.30 10.11 -18.13
CA SER A 187 3.33 10.32 -19.16
C SER A 187 3.38 11.76 -19.68
N ARG A 188 2.22 12.44 -19.77
CA ARG A 188 2.13 13.87 -20.16
C ARG A 188 2.91 14.82 -19.24
N TYR A 189 3.32 14.38 -18.08
CA TYR A 189 4.10 15.16 -17.11
C TYR A 189 5.55 14.63 -16.96
N GLU A 190 6.03 13.86 -17.91
CA GLU A 190 7.41 13.36 -17.90
C GLU A 190 8.42 14.48 -17.73
N GLY A 191 9.45 14.27 -16.89
CA GLY A 191 10.45 15.29 -16.57
C GLY A 191 10.03 16.34 -15.54
N MET A 192 8.77 16.33 -15.07
CA MET A 192 8.24 17.31 -14.11
C MET A 192 8.20 16.79 -12.66
N ASP A 193 9.04 15.79 -12.34
CA ASP A 193 9.09 15.14 -11.01
C ASP A 193 9.57 16.06 -9.86
N ARG A 194 9.97 17.30 -10.19
CA ARG A 194 10.37 18.35 -9.24
C ARG A 194 9.39 19.53 -9.18
N ASP A 195 8.45 19.62 -10.13
CA ASP A 195 7.47 20.69 -10.13
C ASP A 195 6.41 20.45 -9.05
N ARG A 196 6.38 21.35 -8.06
CA ARG A 196 5.47 21.23 -6.90
C ARG A 196 3.99 21.26 -7.27
N TYR A 197 3.62 21.96 -8.32
CA TYR A 197 2.23 22.09 -8.75
C TYR A 197 1.79 20.83 -9.50
N VAL A 198 2.63 20.30 -10.38
CA VAL A 198 2.39 19.02 -11.05
C VAL A 198 2.31 17.88 -10.05
N LEU A 199 3.27 17.80 -9.12
CA LEU A 199 3.25 16.80 -8.04
C LEU A 199 1.97 16.88 -7.21
N ARG A 200 1.48 18.09 -6.92
CA ARG A 200 0.23 18.25 -6.18
C ARG A 200 -0.97 17.81 -7.01
N ALA A 201 -1.07 18.26 -8.26
CA ALA A 201 -2.16 17.93 -9.17
C ALA A 201 -2.28 16.40 -9.42
N VAL A 202 -1.15 15.73 -9.67
CA VAL A 202 -1.10 14.27 -9.82
C VAL A 202 -1.54 13.56 -8.54
N THR A 203 -1.03 14.01 -7.38
CA THR A 203 -1.45 13.42 -6.09
C THR A 203 -2.95 13.61 -5.85
N ASP A 204 -3.48 14.80 -6.11
CA ASP A 204 -4.90 15.09 -5.88
C ASP A 204 -5.79 14.29 -6.83
N SER A 205 -5.36 14.06 -8.08
CA SER A 205 -6.07 13.17 -9.01
C SER A 205 -6.16 11.75 -8.48
N VAL A 206 -5.05 11.18 -7.98
CA VAL A 206 -5.04 9.85 -7.36
C VAL A 206 -5.93 9.79 -6.12
N MET A 207 -5.85 10.80 -5.24
CA MET A 207 -6.66 10.84 -4.02
C MET A 207 -8.15 10.98 -4.31
N THR A 208 -8.52 11.67 -5.39
CA THR A 208 -9.92 11.76 -5.86
C THR A 208 -10.45 10.39 -6.25
N GLU A 209 -9.66 9.59 -6.96
CA GLU A 209 -10.07 8.22 -7.30
C GLU A 209 -10.16 7.31 -6.06
N VAL A 210 -9.21 7.42 -5.13
CA VAL A 210 -9.29 6.70 -3.85
C VAL A 210 -10.54 7.08 -3.07
N MET A 211 -10.89 8.37 -3.04
CA MET A 211 -12.13 8.86 -2.42
C MET A 211 -13.38 8.27 -3.09
N ARG A 212 -13.43 8.28 -4.42
CA ARG A 212 -14.54 7.71 -5.19
C ARG A 212 -14.72 6.20 -4.92
N LEU A 213 -13.63 5.44 -4.87
CA LEU A 213 -13.63 4.00 -4.62
C LEU A 213 -14.01 3.65 -3.19
N SER A 214 -13.52 4.43 -2.21
CA SER A 214 -13.73 4.17 -0.78
C SER A 214 -15.08 4.67 -0.27
N GLY A 215 -15.59 5.77 -0.87
CA GLY A 215 -16.75 6.50 -0.37
C GLY A 215 -16.48 7.28 0.93
N GLN A 216 -15.21 7.46 1.29
CA GLN A 216 -14.84 8.21 2.51
C GLN A 216 -15.03 9.72 2.32
N GLU A 217 -15.37 10.39 3.40
CA GLU A 217 -15.29 11.85 3.49
C GLU A 217 -13.82 12.30 3.36
N TYR A 218 -13.55 13.24 2.44
CA TYR A 218 -12.21 13.78 2.25
C TYR A 218 -11.96 14.98 3.16
N VAL A 219 -10.81 14.99 3.82
CA VAL A 219 -10.36 16.09 4.67
C VAL A 219 -9.08 16.68 4.09
N ASP A 220 -9.13 17.97 3.65
CA ASP A 220 -7.97 18.66 3.09
C ASP A 220 -6.95 19.08 4.16
N MET A 221 -6.51 18.09 4.93
CA MET A 221 -5.50 18.19 5.98
C MET A 221 -4.65 16.94 6.00
N TYR A 222 -3.40 17.03 6.39
CA TYR A 222 -2.58 15.84 6.60
C TYR A 222 -3.01 15.08 7.86
N ALA A 223 -3.17 13.77 7.77
CA ALA A 223 -3.56 12.91 8.89
C ALA A 223 -2.66 13.04 10.13
N THR A 224 -1.37 13.37 9.93
CA THR A 224 -0.43 13.63 11.04
C THR A 224 -0.80 14.87 11.86
N LYS A 225 -1.42 15.89 11.24
CA LYS A 225 -1.92 17.06 11.97
C LYS A 225 -3.20 16.74 12.75
N ALA A 226 -4.10 15.96 12.13
CA ALA A 226 -5.33 15.53 12.79
C ALA A 226 -5.08 14.63 14.00
N LYS A 227 -3.97 13.88 14.04
CA LYS A 227 -3.57 13.06 15.21
C LYS A 227 -2.94 13.86 16.34
N ALA A 228 -2.44 15.05 16.04
CA ALA A 228 -1.78 15.93 17.03
C ALA A 228 -2.76 16.94 17.66
N ALA A 229 -3.97 17.06 17.12
CA ALA A 229 -5.06 17.87 17.62
C ALA A 229 -5.97 17.06 18.56
#